data_87b6f3385dc6ecfb822e6ae81fb653eb
#
_entry.id   87b6f3385dc6ecfb822e6ae81fb653eb
#
_cell.length_a   1.000
_cell.length_b   1.000
_cell.length_c   1.000
_cell.angle_alpha   90.00
_cell.angle_beta   90.00
_cell.angle_gamma   90.00
#
_symmetry.space_group_name_H-M   'P 1'
#
loop_
_entity.id
_entity.type
_entity.pdbx_description
1 polymer ?
#
loop_
_entity_poly.entity_id
_entity_poly.type
_entity_poly.pdbx_seq_one_letter_code
_entity_poly.pdbx_strand_id
1 'polypeptide(L)'
;MNREHISNEAVLLDVRRLTCAEGRGKGVDLFRVTNLAGLDFDILIDRAMGIGQLRVDGKLISYTSETGIVHPAYYEKDGFGWLRSFGGGFLATCGLQQVGEPCQGHGLHGRIDNIPAQEISWRRWWDGNLLWAEVSGVMYEACHQGEYLSLRRKIRLNHKEKRIWIEDVAENHGSIPSPFMLLYHINMGAPFLIPGTKVLLPESNIQTFDSAAANHAECSHLVPDVSDERLDLLWLHHPKQTSKQQTAIVDNGIQKVQITWSSDTLPILGQWELLQPRGYVLALEPTNTHLQGQAWENASGTLRYLMPDETYLTSLEFAF
;
A
#
# COMPACT_ATOMS: atom_id res chain seq x y z
N MET A 1 31.41 7.56 6.67
CA MET A 1 31.34 8.99 7.09
C MET A 1 31.63 9.05 8.58
N ASN A 2 32.55 9.95 9.03
CA ASN A 2 32.82 10.11 10.45
C ASN A 2 31.71 10.94 11.12
N ARG A 3 31.12 10.47 12.23
CA ARG A 3 30.09 11.18 13.01
C ARG A 3 30.52 12.55 13.49
N GLU A 4 31.79 12.72 13.77
CA GLU A 4 32.36 14.01 14.22
C GLU A 4 32.21 15.16 13.20
N HIS A 5 31.95 14.82 11.93
CA HIS A 5 31.71 15.81 10.88
C HIS A 5 30.23 16.18 10.72
N ILE A 6 29.33 15.59 11.52
CA ILE A 6 27.90 15.74 11.39
C ILE A 6 27.39 16.66 12.50
N SER A 7 27.04 17.89 12.14
CA SER A 7 26.47 18.85 13.08
C SER A 7 24.98 18.62 13.36
N ASN A 8 24.26 17.96 12.44
CA ASN A 8 22.84 17.63 12.61
C ASN A 8 22.53 16.33 11.87
N GLU A 9 21.99 15.35 12.58
CA GLU A 9 21.63 14.02 12.02
C GLU A 9 20.59 14.07 10.91
N ALA A 10 19.80 15.16 10.81
CA ALA A 10 18.86 15.36 9.72
C ALA A 10 19.51 15.36 8.33
N VAL A 11 20.82 15.63 8.21
CA VAL A 11 21.54 15.51 6.95
C VAL A 11 21.72 14.05 6.50
N LEU A 12 21.55 13.09 7.40
CA LEU A 12 21.62 11.66 7.11
C LEU A 12 20.23 11.03 6.95
N LEU A 13 19.32 11.41 7.83
CA LEU A 13 17.97 10.86 7.89
C LEU A 13 17.05 11.89 8.54
N ASP A 14 16.15 12.46 7.76
CA ASP A 14 15.24 13.51 8.20
C ASP A 14 13.80 13.03 8.18
N VAL A 15 13.03 13.46 9.18
CA VAL A 15 11.58 13.22 9.31
C VAL A 15 10.94 14.54 9.71
N ARG A 16 10.16 15.13 8.81
CA ARG A 16 9.48 16.41 9.01
C ARG A 16 7.98 16.26 8.89
N ARG A 17 7.23 16.75 9.87
CA ARG A 17 5.78 16.86 9.76
C ARG A 17 5.44 18.10 8.94
N LEU A 18 4.57 17.94 7.97
CA LEU A 18 4.07 18.95 7.05
C LEU A 18 2.56 18.87 6.95
N THR A 19 1.92 19.94 6.50
CA THR A 19 0.46 19.99 6.25
C THR A 19 0.24 20.55 4.85
N CYS A 20 -0.64 19.92 4.07
CA CYS A 20 -1.03 20.43 2.76
C CYS A 20 -1.80 21.74 2.90
N ALA A 21 -1.40 22.79 2.17
CA ALA A 21 -1.92 24.14 2.34
C ALA A 21 -3.12 24.46 1.46
N GLU A 22 -3.38 23.71 0.37
CA GLU A 22 -4.37 24.07 -0.64
C GLU A 22 -5.08 22.86 -1.28
N GLY A 23 -6.10 23.16 -2.10
CA GLY A 23 -6.85 22.19 -2.88
C GLY A 23 -7.64 21.21 -2.02
N ARG A 24 -7.98 20.05 -2.59
CA ARG A 24 -8.70 18.98 -1.88
C ARG A 24 -7.84 18.30 -0.80
N GLY A 25 -6.53 18.45 -0.88
CA GLY A 25 -5.58 17.97 0.13
C GLY A 25 -5.41 18.92 1.32
N LYS A 26 -6.01 20.12 1.31
CA LYS A 26 -5.83 21.11 2.39
C LYS A 26 -6.15 20.50 3.75
N GLY A 27 -5.18 20.62 4.68
CA GLY A 27 -5.30 20.10 6.04
C GLY A 27 -4.77 18.67 6.20
N VAL A 28 -4.46 17.95 5.12
CA VAL A 28 -3.83 16.62 5.23
C VAL A 28 -2.45 16.77 5.85
N ASP A 29 -2.23 16.10 6.97
CA ASP A 29 -0.95 15.99 7.64
C ASP A 29 -0.14 14.81 7.07
N LEU A 30 1.17 15.03 6.93
CA LEU A 30 2.10 14.03 6.45
C LEU A 30 3.47 14.17 7.12
N PHE A 31 4.26 13.10 7.11
CA PHE A 31 5.70 13.19 7.30
C PHE A 31 6.41 13.10 5.96
N ARG A 32 7.28 14.08 5.68
CA ARG A 32 8.30 13.95 4.65
C ARG A 32 9.52 13.28 5.24
N VAL A 33 9.94 12.18 4.62
CA VAL A 33 11.08 11.37 5.07
C VAL A 33 12.14 11.34 3.97
N THR A 34 13.38 11.67 4.32
CA THR A 34 14.51 11.62 3.40
C THR A 34 15.70 10.93 4.05
N ASN A 35 16.46 10.15 3.29
CA ASN A 35 17.70 9.55 3.78
C ASN A 35 18.88 9.77 2.83
N LEU A 36 20.09 9.61 3.35
CA LEU A 36 21.33 9.78 2.59
C LEU A 36 21.47 8.78 1.44
N ALA A 37 20.82 7.62 1.52
CA ALA A 37 20.85 6.60 0.48
C ALA A 37 20.07 7.01 -0.79
N GLY A 38 19.23 8.05 -0.72
CA GLY A 38 18.50 8.58 -1.86
C GLY A 38 17.00 8.31 -1.83
N LEU A 39 16.44 7.85 -0.71
CA LEU A 39 14.98 7.78 -0.51
C LEU A 39 14.44 9.17 -0.15
N ASP A 40 13.30 9.50 -0.73
CA ASP A 40 12.52 10.70 -0.47
C ASP A 40 11.03 10.37 -0.63
N PHE A 41 10.26 10.33 0.47
CA PHE A 41 8.85 9.93 0.43
C PHE A 41 7.99 10.58 1.50
N ASP A 42 6.68 10.55 1.25
CA ASP A 42 5.65 11.05 2.16
C ASP A 42 4.96 9.90 2.87
N ILE A 43 4.77 10.00 4.19
CA ILE A 43 3.86 9.16 4.98
C ILE A 43 2.60 9.99 5.25
N LEU A 44 1.48 9.63 4.64
CA LEU A 44 0.22 10.35 4.73
C LEU A 44 -0.52 9.99 6.02
N ILE A 45 -0.36 10.81 7.06
CA ILE A 45 -0.91 10.56 8.40
C ILE A 45 -2.44 10.37 8.34
N ASP A 46 -3.12 11.23 7.58
CA ASP A 46 -4.58 11.23 7.46
C ASP A 46 -5.12 10.20 6.45
N ARG A 47 -4.24 9.43 5.82
CA ARG A 47 -4.57 8.39 4.85
C ARG A 47 -3.95 7.05 5.28
N ALA A 48 -4.35 6.57 6.46
CA ALA A 48 -3.90 5.31 7.07
C ALA A 48 -2.37 5.14 7.12
N MET A 49 -1.61 6.23 7.24
CA MET A 49 -0.16 6.21 7.14
C MET A 49 0.35 5.52 5.85
N GLY A 50 -0.41 5.65 4.75
CA GLY A 50 0.02 5.21 3.42
C GLY A 50 1.26 5.97 2.96
N ILE A 51 1.99 5.42 1.99
CA ILE A 51 3.12 6.10 1.36
C ILE A 51 2.61 6.85 0.13
N GLY A 52 2.67 8.17 0.20
CA GLY A 52 2.26 9.05 -0.88
C GLY A 52 3.29 9.08 -2.01
N GLN A 53 3.81 10.25 -2.32
CA GLN A 53 4.87 10.35 -3.31
C GLN A 53 6.14 9.67 -2.80
N LEU A 54 6.76 8.86 -3.66
CA LEU A 54 8.04 8.19 -3.39
C LEU A 54 9.01 8.43 -4.54
N ARG A 55 10.19 8.91 -4.20
CA ARG A 55 11.33 9.10 -5.11
C ARG A 55 12.54 8.33 -4.63
N VAL A 56 13.29 7.81 -5.58
CA VAL A 56 14.56 7.14 -5.35
C VAL A 56 15.60 7.80 -6.25
N ASP A 57 16.68 8.33 -5.69
CA ASP A 57 17.68 9.15 -6.40
C ASP A 57 17.03 10.28 -7.22
N GLY A 58 16.00 10.92 -6.66
CA GLY A 58 15.24 12.00 -7.29
C GLY A 58 14.23 11.56 -8.36
N LYS A 59 14.20 10.28 -8.78
CA LYS A 59 13.27 9.74 -9.77
C LYS A 59 11.98 9.26 -9.08
N LEU A 60 10.83 9.71 -9.60
CA LEU A 60 9.51 9.29 -9.10
C LEU A 60 9.25 7.82 -9.45
N ILE A 61 8.82 7.05 -8.45
CA ILE A 61 8.42 5.64 -8.57
C ILE A 61 6.90 5.51 -8.50
N SER A 62 6.30 6.20 -7.52
CA SER A 62 4.88 6.10 -7.23
C SER A 62 3.99 6.63 -8.35
N TYR A 63 2.83 6.03 -8.50
CA TYR A 63 1.76 6.57 -9.33
C TYR A 63 1.14 7.81 -8.67
N THR A 64 0.69 8.74 -9.47
CA THR A 64 -0.13 9.87 -9.02
C THR A 64 -1.37 9.92 -9.89
N SER A 65 -2.53 9.73 -9.29
CA SER A 65 -3.81 9.79 -10.01
C SER A 65 -4.25 11.23 -10.26
N GLU A 66 -5.30 11.38 -11.03
CA GLU A 66 -5.91 12.69 -11.35
C GLU A 66 -6.46 13.41 -10.10
N THR A 67 -6.78 12.66 -9.05
CA THR A 67 -7.34 13.24 -7.82
C THR A 67 -6.27 13.91 -6.96
N GLY A 68 -5.02 13.43 -7.02
CA GLY A 68 -3.96 13.82 -6.09
C GLY A 68 -4.29 13.48 -4.63
N ILE A 69 -3.61 14.13 -3.70
CA ILE A 69 -3.89 13.97 -2.27
C ILE A 69 -5.26 14.59 -1.94
N VAL A 70 -6.14 13.79 -1.32
CA VAL A 70 -7.50 14.20 -0.93
C VAL A 70 -7.66 14.03 0.57
N HIS A 71 -8.18 15.06 1.24
CA HIS A 71 -8.48 15.01 2.67
C HIS A 71 -9.62 14.02 2.95
N PRO A 72 -9.56 13.19 4.02
CA PRO A 72 -10.58 12.19 4.35
C PRO A 72 -12.02 12.73 4.45
N ALA A 73 -12.18 14.00 4.77
CA ALA A 73 -13.51 14.63 4.79
C ALA A 73 -14.25 14.64 3.45
N TYR A 74 -13.55 14.40 2.33
CA TYR A 74 -14.14 14.26 1.01
C TYR A 74 -14.40 12.80 0.60
N TYR A 75 -14.19 11.86 1.51
CA TYR A 75 -14.44 10.44 1.23
C TYR A 75 -15.93 10.17 1.00
N GLU A 76 -16.24 9.54 -0.10
CA GLU A 76 -17.56 9.05 -0.45
C GLU A 76 -17.61 7.53 -0.19
N LYS A 77 -18.40 7.12 0.80
CA LYS A 77 -18.38 5.73 1.33
C LYS A 77 -19.14 4.71 0.47
N ASP A 78 -19.97 5.15 -0.47
CA ASP A 78 -20.91 4.28 -1.18
C ASP A 78 -20.40 3.92 -2.58
N GLY A 79 -20.66 2.68 -3.01
CA GLY A 79 -20.29 2.21 -4.34
C GLY A 79 -18.82 2.43 -4.68
N PHE A 80 -18.54 3.04 -5.80
CA PHE A 80 -17.18 3.36 -6.27
C PHE A 80 -16.68 4.73 -5.81
N GLY A 81 -17.26 5.30 -4.77
CA GLY A 81 -16.89 6.62 -4.24
C GLY A 81 -15.43 6.71 -3.78
N TRP A 82 -14.82 5.60 -3.37
CA TRP A 82 -13.39 5.51 -3.03
C TRP A 82 -12.49 6.04 -4.15
N LEU A 83 -12.83 5.80 -5.42
CA LEU A 83 -12.06 6.29 -6.57
C LEU A 83 -11.97 7.82 -6.64
N ARG A 84 -12.91 8.56 -6.01
CA ARG A 84 -12.88 10.03 -5.95
C ARG A 84 -11.87 10.58 -4.95
N SER A 85 -11.34 9.71 -4.09
CA SER A 85 -10.30 10.04 -3.11
C SER A 85 -9.02 9.22 -3.29
N PHE A 86 -8.96 8.33 -4.30
CA PHE A 86 -7.76 7.55 -4.59
C PHE A 86 -6.71 8.43 -5.26
N GLY A 87 -5.78 8.94 -4.48
CA GLY A 87 -4.69 9.80 -4.96
C GLY A 87 -3.54 9.05 -5.63
N GLY A 88 -3.60 7.72 -5.69
CA GLY A 88 -2.44 6.88 -6.00
C GLY A 88 -1.50 6.81 -4.80
N GLY A 89 -0.31 7.37 -4.92
CA GLY A 89 0.78 7.18 -3.97
C GLY A 89 1.50 5.86 -4.24
N PHE A 90 2.56 5.58 -3.47
CA PHE A 90 3.26 4.30 -3.57
C PHE A 90 2.50 3.19 -2.84
N LEU A 91 1.88 3.49 -1.70
CA LEU A 91 1.11 2.53 -0.91
C LEU A 91 -0.18 3.16 -0.40
N ALA A 92 -1.32 2.61 -0.81
CA ALA A 92 -2.60 2.78 -0.15
C ALA A 92 -2.99 1.47 0.57
N THR A 93 -3.65 1.58 1.73
CA THR A 93 -4.12 0.40 2.49
C THR A 93 -5.62 0.29 2.35
N CYS A 94 -6.13 -0.90 2.03
CA CYS A 94 -7.56 -1.16 1.87
C CYS A 94 -8.03 -2.17 2.93
N GLY A 95 -9.26 -2.03 3.37
CA GLY A 95 -9.85 -2.85 4.45
C GLY A 95 -10.61 -1.95 5.45
N LEU A 96 -10.80 -2.30 6.72
CA LEU A 96 -10.46 -3.60 7.34
C LEU A 96 -11.61 -4.61 7.26
N GLN A 97 -12.85 -4.13 7.08
CA GLN A 97 -14.01 -5.01 6.92
C GLN A 97 -14.31 -5.36 5.47
N GLN A 98 -13.82 -4.56 4.53
CA GLN A 98 -14.15 -4.68 3.12
C GLN A 98 -12.95 -4.41 2.23
N VAL A 99 -12.72 -5.28 1.24
CA VAL A 99 -11.77 -5.09 0.13
C VAL A 99 -12.43 -5.54 -1.17
N GLY A 100 -12.11 -4.87 -2.27
CA GLY A 100 -12.64 -5.18 -3.59
C GLY A 100 -14.03 -4.60 -3.84
N GLU A 101 -14.83 -5.30 -4.61
CA GLU A 101 -16.12 -4.84 -5.14
C GLU A 101 -17.09 -4.38 -4.05
N PRO A 102 -17.83 -3.27 -4.27
CA PRO A 102 -18.81 -2.77 -3.31
C PRO A 102 -19.90 -3.80 -3.02
N CYS A 103 -20.23 -3.99 -1.74
CA CYS A 103 -21.30 -4.91 -1.33
C CYS A 103 -21.88 -4.54 0.03
N GLN A 104 -23.16 -4.86 0.26
CA GLN A 104 -23.82 -4.81 1.59
C GLN A 104 -23.59 -3.51 2.38
N GLY A 105 -23.59 -2.35 1.70
CA GLY A 105 -23.38 -1.04 2.32
C GLY A 105 -21.90 -0.66 2.52
N HIS A 106 -20.98 -1.49 2.07
CA HIS A 106 -19.55 -1.17 1.99
C HIS A 106 -19.21 -0.70 0.56
N GLY A 107 -18.46 0.38 0.47
CA GLY A 107 -17.88 0.84 -0.80
C GLY A 107 -16.64 0.06 -1.21
N LEU A 108 -16.18 0.34 -2.42
CA LEU A 108 -14.93 -0.20 -2.98
C LEU A 108 -13.80 -0.07 -1.96
N HIS A 109 -13.06 -1.16 -1.74
CA HIS A 109 -11.86 -1.22 -0.89
C HIS A 109 -12.03 -0.80 0.59
N GLY A 110 -13.27 -0.61 1.07
CA GLY A 110 -13.53 -0.28 2.47
C GLY A 110 -13.14 1.14 2.86
N ARG A 111 -12.83 1.35 4.15
CA ARG A 111 -12.73 2.70 4.73
C ARG A 111 -11.34 3.09 5.19
N ILE A 112 -10.48 2.11 5.50
CA ILE A 112 -9.23 2.35 6.24
C ILE A 112 -8.33 3.41 5.60
N ASP A 113 -8.22 3.45 4.26
CA ASP A 113 -7.42 4.43 3.54
C ASP A 113 -7.84 5.90 3.80
N ASN A 114 -9.06 6.10 4.31
CA ASN A 114 -9.60 7.42 4.63
C ASN A 114 -9.77 7.63 6.15
N ILE A 115 -9.04 6.89 6.97
CA ILE A 115 -9.02 7.02 8.43
C ILE A 115 -7.69 7.65 8.86
N PRO A 116 -7.73 8.83 9.49
CA PRO A 116 -6.54 9.46 10.07
C PRO A 116 -5.94 8.61 11.18
N ALA A 117 -4.60 8.57 11.22
CA ALA A 117 -3.90 7.90 12.29
C ALA A 117 -3.93 8.72 13.59
N GLN A 118 -3.98 8.02 14.72
CA GLN A 118 -3.86 8.54 16.07
C GLN A 118 -2.62 7.95 16.75
N GLU A 119 -2.28 8.40 17.95
CA GLU A 119 -1.11 7.92 18.72
C GLU A 119 0.19 8.02 17.91
N ILE A 120 0.32 9.08 17.14
CA ILE A 120 1.42 9.24 16.20
C ILE A 120 2.69 9.55 16.96
N SER A 121 3.75 8.81 16.65
CA SER A 121 5.09 9.07 17.17
C SER A 121 6.15 8.82 16.10
N TRP A 122 7.30 9.49 16.26
CA TRP A 122 8.48 9.16 15.50
C TRP A 122 9.73 9.32 16.37
N ARG A 123 10.77 8.53 16.05
CA ARG A 123 12.06 8.57 16.76
C ARG A 123 13.21 8.25 15.81
N ARG A 124 14.39 8.73 16.15
CA ARG A 124 15.67 8.31 15.55
C ARG A 124 16.58 7.75 16.62
N TRP A 125 17.39 6.78 16.26
CA TRP A 125 18.40 6.21 17.15
C TRP A 125 19.53 5.60 16.35
N TRP A 126 20.68 5.52 16.96
CA TRP A 126 21.81 4.81 16.42
C TRP A 126 21.79 3.37 16.90
N ASP A 127 21.99 2.45 15.96
CA ASP A 127 22.30 1.05 16.21
C ASP A 127 23.60 0.73 15.47
N GLY A 128 24.70 0.56 16.22
CA GLY A 128 26.05 0.48 15.66
C GLY A 128 26.36 1.69 14.75
N ASN A 129 26.55 1.42 13.47
CA ASN A 129 26.89 2.42 12.44
C ASN A 129 25.67 2.85 11.60
N LEU A 130 24.47 2.46 11.99
CA LEU A 130 23.24 2.80 11.30
C LEU A 130 22.40 3.76 12.13
N LEU A 131 22.04 4.90 11.52
CA LEU A 131 21.01 5.79 12.05
C LEU A 131 19.68 5.30 11.52
N TRP A 132 18.80 4.88 12.41
CA TRP A 132 17.45 4.43 12.13
C TRP A 132 16.43 5.52 12.41
N ALA A 133 15.33 5.50 11.67
CA ALA A 133 14.09 6.18 12.03
C ALA A 133 12.92 5.20 12.05
N GLU A 134 11.97 5.45 12.91
CA GLU A 134 10.69 4.78 13.00
C GLU A 134 9.59 5.82 13.13
N VAL A 135 8.56 5.67 12.32
CA VAL A 135 7.30 6.41 12.42
C VAL A 135 6.20 5.40 12.73
N SER A 136 5.35 5.68 13.71
CA SER A 136 4.25 4.79 14.09
C SER A 136 2.96 5.56 14.38
N GLY A 137 1.83 4.86 14.24
CA GLY A 137 0.50 5.35 14.54
C GLY A 137 -0.54 4.23 14.51
N VAL A 138 -1.77 4.55 14.88
CA VAL A 138 -2.90 3.61 14.92
C VAL A 138 -4.09 4.21 14.20
N MET A 139 -4.71 3.44 13.32
CA MET A 139 -5.98 3.76 12.68
C MET A 139 -7.07 2.92 13.34
N TYR A 140 -8.21 3.52 13.70
CA TYR A 140 -9.35 2.83 14.27
C TYR A 140 -10.54 2.85 13.30
N GLU A 141 -10.89 1.70 12.75
CA GLU A 141 -12.16 1.52 12.04
C GLU A 141 -13.20 1.10 13.07
N ALA A 142 -14.00 2.06 13.53
CA ALA A 142 -14.92 1.88 14.63
C ALA A 142 -16.28 2.51 14.37
N CYS A 143 -17.35 1.82 14.82
CA CYS A 143 -18.71 2.29 14.79
C CYS A 143 -19.35 2.09 16.15
N HIS A 144 -20.12 3.08 16.65
CA HIS A 144 -20.88 2.88 17.90
C HIS A 144 -21.87 1.75 17.74
N GLN A 145 -21.79 0.74 18.59
CA GLN A 145 -22.56 -0.52 18.53
C GLN A 145 -22.26 -1.38 17.28
N GLY A 146 -21.16 -1.17 16.62
CA GLY A 146 -20.69 -1.92 15.45
C GLY A 146 -19.27 -2.45 15.64
N GLU A 147 -18.50 -2.41 14.57
CA GLU A 147 -17.10 -2.82 14.53
C GLU A 147 -16.21 -1.96 15.42
N TYR A 148 -15.15 -2.57 15.94
CA TYR A 148 -14.06 -1.86 16.61
C TYR A 148 -12.74 -2.55 16.31
N LEU A 149 -12.21 -2.25 15.12
CA LEU A 149 -10.93 -2.75 14.63
C LEU A 149 -9.87 -1.65 14.70
N SER A 150 -8.64 -2.05 14.95
CA SER A 150 -7.50 -1.15 14.79
C SER A 150 -6.47 -1.74 13.83
N LEU A 151 -5.68 -0.84 13.20
CA LEU A 151 -4.46 -1.16 12.48
C LEU A 151 -3.34 -0.30 13.04
N ARG A 152 -2.40 -0.91 13.76
CA ARG A 152 -1.19 -0.25 14.26
C ARG A 152 -0.07 -0.47 13.26
N ARG A 153 0.47 0.62 12.72
CA ARG A 153 1.55 0.61 11.73
C ARG A 153 2.85 1.15 12.29
N LYS A 154 3.97 0.48 11.95
CA LYS A 154 5.32 0.98 12.13
C LYS A 154 6.03 0.99 10.78
N ILE A 155 6.63 2.12 10.43
CA ILE A 155 7.43 2.31 9.23
C ILE A 155 8.86 2.61 9.66
N ARG A 156 9.82 1.80 9.20
CA ARG A 156 11.23 1.91 9.56
C ARG A 156 12.10 2.07 8.33
N LEU A 157 13.18 2.81 8.48
CA LEU A 157 14.26 2.90 7.50
C LEU A 157 15.58 3.27 8.21
N ASN A 158 16.69 3.12 7.51
CA ASN A 158 17.97 3.63 7.97
C ASN A 158 18.61 4.56 6.92
N HIS A 159 19.67 5.25 7.30
CA HIS A 159 20.30 6.27 6.45
C HIS A 159 21.15 5.74 5.30
N LYS A 160 21.50 4.43 5.28
CA LYS A 160 22.41 3.84 4.28
C LYS A 160 21.73 2.98 3.24
N GLU A 161 20.48 2.57 3.48
CA GLU A 161 19.79 1.62 2.61
C GLU A 161 18.61 2.28 1.91
N LYS A 162 18.39 1.89 0.68
CA LYS A 162 17.17 2.21 -0.07
C LYS A 162 16.12 1.17 0.24
N ARG A 163 15.74 1.07 1.54
CA ARG A 163 14.76 0.10 2.05
C ARG A 163 13.79 0.76 3.01
N ILE A 164 12.55 0.31 2.94
CA ILE A 164 11.47 0.67 3.85
C ILE A 164 10.87 -0.63 4.38
N TRP A 165 10.75 -0.74 5.71
CA TRP A 165 10.09 -1.85 6.38
C TRP A 165 8.79 -1.36 7.00
N ILE A 166 7.72 -2.12 6.78
CA ILE A 166 6.41 -1.89 7.39
C ILE A 166 6.05 -3.12 8.22
N GLU A 167 5.63 -2.89 9.45
CA GLU A 167 5.04 -3.87 10.34
C GLU A 167 3.66 -3.37 10.75
N ASP A 168 2.64 -4.17 10.48
CA ASP A 168 1.26 -3.87 10.82
C ASP A 168 0.71 -4.93 11.77
N VAL A 169 -0.03 -4.46 12.79
CA VAL A 169 -0.80 -5.29 13.69
C VAL A 169 -2.23 -4.81 13.64
N ALA A 170 -3.12 -5.65 13.09
CA ALA A 170 -4.56 -5.44 13.22
C ALA A 170 -5.07 -6.14 14.48
N GLU A 171 -6.10 -5.58 15.12
CA GLU A 171 -6.71 -6.12 16.35
C GLU A 171 -8.20 -5.86 16.36
N ASN A 172 -8.98 -6.84 16.83
CA ASN A 172 -10.40 -6.67 17.10
C ASN A 172 -10.63 -6.36 18.59
N HIS A 173 -10.94 -5.11 18.90
CA HIS A 173 -11.29 -4.63 20.25
C HIS A 173 -12.77 -4.80 20.58
N GLY A 174 -13.57 -5.30 19.63
CA GLY A 174 -15.00 -5.55 19.81
C GLY A 174 -15.26 -6.80 20.63
N SER A 175 -16.51 -6.97 21.07
CA SER A 175 -16.95 -8.13 21.88
C SER A 175 -17.43 -9.32 21.03
N ILE A 176 -17.46 -9.18 19.70
CA ILE A 176 -17.91 -10.21 18.75
C ILE A 176 -16.90 -10.40 17.63
N PRO A 177 -16.88 -11.56 16.96
CA PRO A 177 -16.06 -11.76 15.77
C PRO A 177 -16.38 -10.71 14.70
N SER A 178 -15.35 -10.12 14.12
CA SER A 178 -15.47 -9.12 13.06
C SER A 178 -14.88 -9.64 11.74
N PRO A 179 -15.55 -9.47 10.59
CA PRO A 179 -14.93 -9.70 9.30
C PRO A 179 -13.61 -8.94 9.19
N PHE A 180 -12.61 -9.56 8.58
CA PHE A 180 -11.30 -8.94 8.41
C PHE A 180 -10.71 -9.20 7.03
N MET A 181 -10.52 -8.12 6.31
CA MET A 181 -9.97 -8.09 4.96
C MET A 181 -8.87 -7.03 4.90
N LEU A 182 -7.74 -7.34 4.31
CA LEU A 182 -6.59 -6.44 4.22
C LEU A 182 -5.91 -6.56 2.87
N LEU A 183 -5.63 -5.41 2.25
CA LEU A 183 -4.91 -5.30 1.00
C LEU A 183 -3.96 -4.10 1.04
N TYR A 184 -2.76 -4.31 0.52
CA TYR A 184 -1.75 -3.28 0.32
C TYR A 184 -1.63 -2.94 -1.17
N HIS A 185 -2.21 -1.83 -1.58
CA HIS A 185 -2.26 -1.37 -2.97
C HIS A 185 -0.99 -0.58 -3.30
N ILE A 186 0.02 -1.27 -3.87
CA ILE A 186 1.36 -0.72 -4.12
C ILE A 186 1.44 -0.27 -5.57
N ASN A 187 1.44 1.05 -5.80
CA ASN A 187 1.26 1.63 -7.12
C ASN A 187 2.55 2.20 -7.70
N MET A 188 2.85 1.81 -8.91
CA MET A 188 3.95 2.35 -9.71
C MET A 188 3.42 2.96 -11.00
N GLY A 189 3.94 4.13 -11.35
CA GLY A 189 3.50 4.88 -12.52
C GLY A 189 4.66 5.53 -13.28
N ALA A 190 4.32 6.28 -14.31
CA ALA A 190 5.33 7.06 -15.03
C ALA A 190 5.98 8.12 -14.11
N PRO A 191 7.28 8.41 -14.22
CA PRO A 191 8.21 7.95 -15.27
C PRO A 191 8.91 6.61 -14.99
N PHE A 192 8.67 5.97 -13.82
CA PHE A 192 9.27 4.66 -13.52
C PHE A 192 8.68 3.57 -14.40
N LEU A 193 7.35 3.49 -14.48
CA LEU A 193 6.67 2.52 -15.33
C LEU A 193 6.76 2.97 -16.80
N ILE A 194 7.38 2.13 -17.63
CA ILE A 194 7.58 2.35 -19.07
C ILE A 194 7.25 1.08 -19.83
N PRO A 195 6.93 1.16 -21.14
CA PRO A 195 6.78 -0.03 -21.97
C PRO A 195 7.99 -0.94 -21.89
N GLY A 196 7.77 -2.25 -21.77
CA GLY A 196 8.83 -3.23 -21.59
C GLY A 196 9.31 -3.42 -20.15
N THR A 197 8.68 -2.74 -19.17
CA THR A 197 8.90 -3.03 -17.74
C THR A 197 8.52 -4.47 -17.45
N LYS A 198 9.44 -5.21 -16.82
CA LYS A 198 9.25 -6.62 -16.45
C LYS A 198 8.66 -6.75 -15.05
N VAL A 199 7.70 -7.65 -14.91
CA VAL A 199 7.09 -8.02 -13.63
C VAL A 199 7.50 -9.46 -13.32
N LEU A 200 8.37 -9.64 -12.33
CA LEU A 200 8.87 -10.94 -11.89
C LEU A 200 8.14 -11.34 -10.62
N LEU A 201 7.31 -12.35 -10.72
CA LEU A 201 6.44 -12.83 -9.65
C LEU A 201 6.88 -14.20 -9.14
N PRO A 202 6.54 -14.56 -7.88
CA PRO A 202 6.73 -15.93 -7.41
C PRO A 202 5.90 -16.90 -8.24
N GLU A 203 6.35 -18.16 -8.33
CA GLU A 203 5.59 -19.20 -9.01
C GLU A 203 4.20 -19.34 -8.38
N SER A 204 3.16 -19.17 -9.19
CA SER A 204 1.78 -19.07 -8.72
C SER A 204 0.79 -19.70 -9.68
N ASN A 205 -0.34 -20.14 -9.15
CA ASN A 205 -1.54 -20.34 -9.96
C ASN A 205 -2.19 -18.99 -10.18
N ILE A 206 -2.65 -18.70 -11.40
CA ILE A 206 -3.28 -17.45 -11.75
C ILE A 206 -4.78 -17.65 -11.88
N GLN A 207 -5.54 -16.78 -11.26
CA GLN A 207 -6.99 -16.68 -11.38
C GLN A 207 -7.35 -15.28 -11.86
N THR A 208 -8.36 -15.17 -12.68
CA THR A 208 -8.98 -13.90 -13.07
C THR A 208 -10.48 -14.05 -13.09
N PHE A 209 -11.19 -12.99 -12.74
CA PHE A 209 -12.64 -12.88 -12.84
C PHE A 209 -13.06 -12.06 -14.07
N ASP A 210 -12.07 -11.52 -14.78
CA ASP A 210 -12.27 -10.64 -15.94
C ASP A 210 -11.74 -11.30 -17.21
N SER A 211 -12.58 -11.28 -18.26
CA SER A 211 -12.21 -11.80 -19.58
C SER A 211 -11.12 -10.97 -20.26
N ALA A 212 -11.01 -9.67 -19.97
CA ALA A 212 -9.95 -8.83 -20.51
C ALA A 212 -8.59 -9.28 -20.00
N ALA A 213 -8.44 -9.48 -18.67
CA ALA A 213 -7.22 -10.00 -18.08
C ALA A 213 -6.87 -11.41 -18.59
N ALA A 214 -7.87 -12.28 -18.80
CA ALA A 214 -7.64 -13.61 -19.37
C ALA A 214 -7.09 -13.57 -20.82
N ASN A 215 -7.54 -12.59 -21.61
CA ASN A 215 -7.09 -12.42 -23.00
C ASN A 215 -5.74 -11.70 -23.13
N HIS A 216 -5.22 -11.09 -22.06
CA HIS A 216 -3.97 -10.34 -22.03
C HIS A 216 -2.98 -10.89 -20.98
N ALA A 217 -2.91 -12.22 -20.86
CA ALA A 217 -2.08 -12.87 -19.84
C ALA A 217 -0.58 -12.52 -19.93
N GLU A 218 -0.08 -12.18 -21.11
CA GLU A 218 1.30 -11.72 -21.35
C GLU A 218 1.61 -10.40 -20.63
N CYS A 219 0.62 -9.51 -20.44
CA CYS A 219 0.79 -8.23 -19.75
C CYS A 219 1.19 -8.44 -18.28
N SER A 220 0.78 -9.56 -17.66
CA SER A 220 1.14 -9.87 -16.27
C SER A 220 2.65 -10.03 -16.03
N HIS A 221 3.46 -10.18 -17.06
CA HIS A 221 4.91 -10.33 -16.97
C HIS A 221 5.71 -9.24 -17.67
N LEU A 222 5.09 -8.56 -18.61
CA LEU A 222 5.73 -7.52 -19.42
C LEU A 222 4.71 -6.43 -19.73
N VAL A 223 4.87 -5.28 -19.11
CA VAL A 223 3.97 -4.13 -19.28
C VAL A 223 4.05 -3.62 -20.72
N PRO A 224 2.95 -3.63 -21.50
CA PRO A 224 2.97 -3.14 -22.88
C PRO A 224 2.98 -1.61 -22.96
N ASP A 225 3.00 -1.06 -24.15
CA ASP A 225 2.76 0.37 -24.37
C ASP A 225 1.30 0.72 -24.09
N VAL A 226 1.03 2.01 -23.97
CA VAL A 226 -0.32 2.55 -23.82
C VAL A 226 -1.20 2.04 -24.97
N SER A 227 -2.36 1.50 -24.62
CA SER A 227 -3.37 1.11 -25.60
C SER A 227 -4.32 2.27 -25.87
N ASP A 228 -4.80 2.39 -27.13
CA ASP A 228 -5.90 3.31 -27.49
C ASP A 228 -7.24 2.84 -26.85
N GLU A 229 -7.37 1.55 -26.60
CA GLU A 229 -8.45 0.98 -25.81
C GLU A 229 -8.07 1.00 -24.32
N ARG A 230 -9.06 1.29 -23.46
CA ARG A 230 -8.86 1.17 -22.01
C ARG A 230 -8.69 -0.29 -21.66
N LEU A 231 -7.49 -0.66 -21.26
CA LEU A 231 -7.20 -1.94 -20.62
C LEU A 231 -7.18 -1.75 -19.12
N ASP A 232 -8.12 -2.38 -18.44
CA ASP A 232 -8.27 -2.41 -16.98
C ASP A 232 -8.23 -3.89 -16.58
N LEU A 233 -7.05 -4.34 -16.14
CA LEU A 233 -6.72 -5.76 -16.05
C LEU A 233 -6.45 -6.13 -14.60
N LEU A 234 -7.04 -7.23 -14.12
CA LEU A 234 -6.81 -7.74 -12.77
C LEU A 234 -6.55 -9.25 -12.79
N TRP A 235 -5.38 -9.64 -12.30
CA TRP A 235 -5.02 -11.03 -12.04
C TRP A 235 -4.86 -11.24 -10.55
N LEU A 236 -5.27 -12.42 -10.07
CA LEU A 236 -4.96 -12.90 -8.74
C LEU A 236 -3.95 -14.04 -8.84
N HIS A 237 -2.79 -13.83 -8.28
CA HIS A 237 -1.76 -14.83 -8.17
C HIS A 237 -1.88 -15.52 -6.81
N HIS A 238 -1.87 -16.86 -6.83
CA HIS A 238 -1.83 -17.70 -5.62
C HIS A 238 -0.44 -18.33 -5.52
N PRO A 239 0.54 -17.64 -4.89
CA PRO A 239 1.91 -18.13 -4.81
C PRO A 239 2.00 -19.47 -4.11
N LYS A 240 2.88 -20.34 -4.59
CA LYS A 240 3.22 -21.55 -3.88
C LYS A 240 3.84 -21.21 -2.53
N GLN A 241 3.27 -21.74 -1.45
CA GLN A 241 3.71 -21.47 -0.08
C GLN A 241 5.00 -22.25 0.26
N THR A 242 6.11 -21.84 -0.35
CA THR A 242 7.44 -22.45 -0.14
C THR A 242 8.26 -21.75 0.94
N SER A 243 7.84 -20.57 1.36
CA SER A 243 8.51 -19.71 2.33
C SER A 243 7.48 -18.89 3.10
N LYS A 244 7.84 -18.41 4.30
CA LYS A 244 7.03 -17.45 5.08
C LYS A 244 6.97 -16.06 4.45
N GLN A 245 7.81 -15.79 3.47
CA GLN A 245 7.82 -14.55 2.71
C GLN A 245 7.81 -14.86 1.22
N GLN A 246 7.13 -14.00 0.48
CA GLN A 246 7.16 -13.99 -0.98
C GLN A 246 7.76 -12.68 -1.46
N THR A 247 8.26 -12.68 -2.68
CA THR A 247 8.92 -11.51 -3.27
C THR A 247 8.50 -11.35 -4.73
N ALA A 248 8.13 -10.12 -5.09
CA ALA A 248 7.91 -9.69 -6.47
C ALA A 248 8.92 -8.58 -6.81
N ILE A 249 9.30 -8.48 -8.09
CA ILE A 249 10.21 -7.45 -8.58
C ILE A 249 9.62 -6.81 -9.83
N VAL A 250 9.56 -5.48 -9.84
CA VAL A 250 9.25 -4.68 -11.03
C VAL A 250 10.54 -4.04 -11.52
N ASP A 251 10.94 -4.35 -12.76
CA ASP A 251 12.24 -3.98 -13.33
C ASP A 251 12.05 -3.27 -14.68
N ASN A 252 12.34 -1.98 -14.72
CA ASN A 252 12.27 -1.20 -15.97
C ASN A 252 13.59 -1.17 -16.77
N GLY A 253 14.57 -2.01 -16.39
CA GLY A 253 15.90 -2.08 -17.00
C GLY A 253 16.89 -1.02 -16.50
N ILE A 254 16.44 -0.01 -15.76
CA ILE A 254 17.28 1.06 -15.18
C ILE A 254 17.23 1.00 -13.65
N GLN A 255 16.06 0.72 -13.10
CA GLN A 255 15.76 0.70 -11.68
C GLN A 255 14.77 -0.43 -11.37
N LYS A 256 14.89 -0.99 -10.17
CA LYS A 256 14.02 -2.07 -9.70
C LYS A 256 13.29 -1.66 -8.44
N VAL A 257 12.08 -2.15 -8.32
CA VAL A 257 11.31 -2.14 -7.07
C VAL A 257 11.11 -3.58 -6.66
N GLN A 258 11.63 -3.95 -5.51
CA GLN A 258 11.40 -5.25 -4.89
C GLN A 258 10.40 -5.09 -3.76
N ILE A 259 9.36 -5.93 -3.76
CA ILE A 259 8.31 -5.99 -2.75
C ILE A 259 8.38 -7.36 -2.12
N THR A 260 8.63 -7.42 -0.81
CA THR A 260 8.61 -8.66 -0.03
C THR A 260 7.51 -8.57 1.03
N TRP A 261 6.72 -9.63 1.19
CA TRP A 261 5.59 -9.63 2.13
C TRP A 261 5.45 -10.97 2.87
N SER A 262 4.74 -10.93 4.01
CA SER A 262 4.42 -12.12 4.81
C SER A 262 3.37 -12.98 4.09
N SER A 263 3.76 -14.13 3.55
CA SER A 263 2.87 -15.01 2.77
C SER A 263 1.86 -15.77 3.61
N ASP A 264 2.16 -16.01 4.89
CA ASP A 264 1.25 -16.68 5.82
C ASP A 264 -0.02 -15.86 6.10
N THR A 265 0.12 -14.53 6.02
CA THR A 265 -0.97 -13.58 6.30
C THR A 265 -1.52 -12.90 5.06
N LEU A 266 -0.73 -12.83 3.99
CA LEU A 266 -1.13 -12.26 2.70
C LEU A 266 -0.88 -13.32 1.61
N PRO A 267 -1.72 -14.37 1.55
CA PRO A 267 -1.47 -15.53 0.68
C PRO A 267 -1.75 -15.29 -0.80
N ILE A 268 -2.39 -14.19 -1.14
CA ILE A 268 -2.78 -13.81 -2.50
C ILE A 268 -2.03 -12.55 -2.89
N LEU A 269 -1.66 -12.44 -4.16
CA LEU A 269 -1.14 -11.21 -4.76
C LEU A 269 -2.07 -10.78 -5.89
N GLY A 270 -2.77 -9.66 -5.71
CA GLY A 270 -3.42 -8.96 -6.81
C GLY A 270 -2.37 -8.28 -7.70
N GLN A 271 -2.60 -8.30 -8.99
CA GLN A 271 -1.89 -7.46 -9.96
C GLN A 271 -2.93 -6.72 -10.79
N TRP A 272 -2.96 -5.41 -10.61
CA TRP A 272 -3.85 -4.53 -11.36
C TRP A 272 -3.04 -3.65 -12.31
N GLU A 273 -3.51 -3.55 -13.54
CA GLU A 273 -2.94 -2.66 -14.55
C GLU A 273 -4.05 -1.83 -15.22
N LEU A 274 -3.86 -0.52 -15.23
CA LEU A 274 -4.66 0.39 -16.05
C LEU A 274 -3.75 0.98 -17.12
N LEU A 275 -3.98 0.59 -18.37
CA LEU A 275 -3.13 0.91 -19.51
C LEU A 275 -3.95 1.71 -20.53
N GLN A 276 -4.04 3.01 -20.31
CA GLN A 276 -4.75 3.94 -21.18
C GLN A 276 -3.98 5.28 -21.28
N PRO A 277 -4.25 6.11 -22.29
CA PRO A 277 -3.69 7.45 -22.35
C PRO A 277 -4.01 8.24 -21.07
N ARG A 278 -2.98 8.77 -20.40
CA ARG A 278 -3.04 9.53 -19.15
C ARG A 278 -3.44 8.73 -17.89
N GLY A 279 -3.55 7.41 -18.00
CA GLY A 279 -3.81 6.51 -16.88
C GLY A 279 -2.93 5.25 -17.03
N TYR A 280 -1.61 5.38 -16.79
CA TYR A 280 -0.64 4.30 -16.99
C TYR A 280 -0.05 3.91 -15.64
N VAL A 281 -0.57 2.81 -15.09
CA VAL A 281 -0.25 2.35 -13.73
C VAL A 281 -0.22 0.82 -13.67
N LEU A 282 0.71 0.32 -12.87
CA LEU A 282 0.78 -1.06 -12.37
C LEU A 282 0.65 -1.03 -10.86
N ALA A 283 -0.23 -1.84 -10.29
CA ALA A 283 -0.25 -2.12 -8.86
C ALA A 283 0.05 -3.59 -8.57
N LEU A 284 0.83 -3.83 -7.52
CA LEU A 284 0.98 -5.14 -6.90
C LEU A 284 0.37 -5.10 -5.51
N GLU A 285 -0.49 -6.07 -5.22
CA GLU A 285 -1.45 -5.98 -4.13
C GLU A 285 -1.43 -7.23 -3.22
N PRO A 286 -0.40 -7.38 -2.34
CA PRO A 286 -0.44 -8.42 -1.33
C PRO A 286 -1.70 -8.32 -0.47
N THR A 287 -2.45 -9.42 -0.35
CA THR A 287 -3.79 -9.42 0.27
C THR A 287 -4.16 -10.77 0.88
N ASN A 288 -5.14 -10.74 1.79
CA ASN A 288 -5.77 -11.95 2.34
C ASN A 288 -7.15 -12.25 1.70
N THR A 289 -7.48 -11.62 0.57
CA THR A 289 -8.82 -11.71 -0.07
C THR A 289 -8.70 -11.89 -1.58
N HIS A 290 -9.82 -12.29 -2.24
CA HIS A 290 -9.94 -12.41 -3.69
C HIS A 290 -10.44 -11.12 -4.38
N LEU A 291 -10.53 -10.01 -3.69
CA LEU A 291 -10.95 -8.69 -4.19
C LEU A 291 -12.40 -8.62 -4.72
N GLN A 292 -13.22 -9.63 -4.43
CA GLN A 292 -14.62 -9.73 -4.88
C GLN A 292 -15.62 -9.18 -3.85
N GLY A 293 -15.14 -8.56 -2.77
CA GLY A 293 -15.94 -8.00 -1.70
C GLY A 293 -16.35 -9.02 -0.63
N GLN A 294 -16.70 -8.50 0.53
CA GLN A 294 -17.01 -9.29 1.74
C GLN A 294 -18.11 -10.34 1.52
N ALA A 295 -19.15 -9.99 0.76
CA ALA A 295 -20.26 -10.91 0.49
C ALA A 295 -19.82 -12.14 -0.30
N TRP A 296 -18.95 -11.96 -1.29
CA TRP A 296 -18.38 -13.06 -2.07
C TRP A 296 -17.46 -13.92 -1.24
N GLU A 297 -16.56 -13.31 -0.45
CA GLU A 297 -15.64 -14.03 0.44
C GLU A 297 -16.42 -14.89 1.45
N ASN A 298 -17.52 -14.33 2.00
CA ASN A 298 -18.37 -15.08 2.93
C ASN A 298 -19.06 -16.27 2.22
N ALA A 299 -19.62 -16.06 1.04
CA ALA A 299 -20.29 -17.11 0.28
C ALA A 299 -19.31 -18.22 -0.17
N SER A 300 -18.07 -17.86 -0.45
CA SER A 300 -17.00 -18.79 -0.84
C SER A 300 -16.33 -19.50 0.34
N GLY A 301 -16.65 -19.09 1.58
CA GLY A 301 -16.03 -19.65 2.80
C GLY A 301 -14.58 -19.23 3.01
N THR A 302 -14.15 -18.14 2.37
CA THR A 302 -12.77 -17.61 2.44
C THR A 302 -12.65 -16.36 3.31
N LEU A 303 -13.78 -15.78 3.75
CA LEU A 303 -13.79 -14.62 4.62
C LEU A 303 -13.16 -14.94 5.97
N ARG A 304 -12.08 -14.22 6.30
CA ARG A 304 -11.48 -14.30 7.62
C ARG A 304 -12.29 -13.47 8.63
N TYR A 305 -12.35 -13.96 9.86
CA TYR A 305 -12.84 -13.22 11.02
C TYR A 305 -11.72 -13.07 12.03
N LEU A 306 -11.63 -11.91 12.68
CA LEU A 306 -10.85 -11.73 13.89
C LEU A 306 -11.79 -11.91 15.10
N MET A 307 -11.42 -12.81 15.99
CA MET A 307 -12.12 -13.00 17.26
C MET A 307 -11.87 -11.79 18.19
N PRO A 308 -12.70 -11.56 19.23
CA PRO A 308 -12.39 -10.56 20.25
C PRO A 308 -10.97 -10.74 20.78
N ASP A 309 -10.22 -9.63 20.90
CA ASP A 309 -8.82 -9.54 21.33
C ASP A 309 -7.81 -10.31 20.43
N GLU A 310 -8.27 -10.85 19.29
CA GLU A 310 -7.36 -11.48 18.31
C GLU A 310 -6.56 -10.43 17.57
N THR A 311 -5.26 -10.68 17.44
CA THR A 311 -4.32 -9.86 16.66
C THR A 311 -3.91 -10.56 15.36
N TYR A 312 -3.65 -9.76 14.33
CA TYR A 312 -3.16 -10.20 13.02
C TYR A 312 -1.92 -9.42 12.63
N LEU A 313 -0.77 -10.08 12.67
CA LEU A 313 0.52 -9.47 12.37
C LEU A 313 0.90 -9.72 10.92
N THR A 314 1.28 -8.68 10.20
CA THR A 314 1.81 -8.80 8.83
C THR A 314 2.95 -7.81 8.61
N SER A 315 3.74 -8.05 7.57
CA SER A 315 4.87 -7.19 7.24
C SER A 315 5.11 -7.07 5.74
N LEU A 316 5.65 -5.91 5.36
CA LEU A 316 6.13 -5.60 4.02
C LEU A 316 7.56 -5.06 4.10
N GLU A 317 8.36 -5.36 3.10
CA GLU A 317 9.65 -4.74 2.86
C GLU A 317 9.71 -4.26 1.42
N PHE A 318 10.15 -3.02 1.23
CA PHE A 318 10.44 -2.44 -0.09
C PHE A 318 11.93 -2.19 -0.22
N ALA A 319 12.54 -2.64 -1.33
CA ALA A 319 13.92 -2.35 -1.70
C ALA A 319 14.00 -1.77 -3.11
N PHE A 320 14.90 -0.79 -3.32
CA PHE A 320 14.99 0.00 -4.54
C PHE A 320 16.40 0.05 -5.12
#